data_147e1d1f56cdecd2c7418f4b1c9b62b3
#
_entry.id   147e1d1f56cdecd2c7418f4b1c9b62b3
#
_cell.length_a   1.000
_cell.length_b   1.000
_cell.length_c   1.000
_cell.angle_alpha   90.00
_cell.angle_beta   90.00
_cell.angle_gamma   90.00
#
_symmetry.space_group_name_H-M   'P 1'
#
loop_
_entity.id
_entity.type
_entity.pdbx_description
1 polymer ?
#
loop_
_entity_poly.entity_id
_entity_poly.type
_entity_poly.pdbx_seq_one_letter_code
_entity_poly.pdbx_strand_id
1 'polypeptide(L)'
;MKKLLAVLVAAGVAASAAFANVEMTLNLYGTPFTSFVMDEEFDPEIRPQGAFGFEDQFGFFFGSPAKFVDIGMTLSYGLDFFRDAEFYANGEKMEDNSTGFGMNTYLTLGPAARFNIGDMHSFLVSPGLGVNLLALSDDIDVIGFTCDFNLDLGYRIWIVNKTGFHFGFDVGYDLSVPLAGSADVDNDYTYDVKSGSRNKIYFGIAFNFGDKSPDKFRAE
;
A
#
# COMPACT_ATOMS: atom_id res chain seq x y z
N MET A 1 -20.71 7.74 -7.63
CA MET A 1 -20.40 7.03 -6.39
C MET A 1 -21.24 5.76 -6.18
N LYS A 2 -22.60 5.82 -6.10
CA LYS A 2 -23.45 4.61 -5.85
C LYS A 2 -23.22 3.47 -6.87
N LYS A 3 -23.04 3.78 -8.15
CA LYS A 3 -22.79 2.77 -9.20
C LYS A 3 -21.40 2.14 -9.08
N LEU A 4 -20.37 2.90 -8.69
CA LEU A 4 -19.03 2.38 -8.47
C LEU A 4 -18.99 1.42 -7.28
N LEU A 5 -19.60 1.81 -6.16
CA LEU A 5 -19.75 0.94 -4.98
C LEU A 5 -20.49 -0.35 -5.32
N ALA A 6 -21.58 -0.28 -6.10
CA ALA A 6 -22.32 -1.46 -6.53
C ALA A 6 -21.48 -2.40 -7.42
N VAL A 7 -20.65 -1.85 -8.31
CA VAL A 7 -19.73 -2.64 -9.15
C VAL A 7 -18.65 -3.30 -8.29
N LEU A 8 -18.06 -2.59 -7.34
CA LEU A 8 -17.05 -3.13 -6.43
C LEU A 8 -17.62 -4.26 -5.55
N VAL A 9 -18.81 -4.07 -5.00
CA VAL A 9 -19.52 -5.10 -4.22
C VAL A 9 -19.85 -6.31 -5.10
N ALA A 10 -20.35 -6.11 -6.32
CA ALA A 10 -20.67 -7.20 -7.24
C ALA A 10 -19.40 -7.96 -7.68
N ALA A 11 -18.29 -7.26 -7.93
CA ALA A 11 -16.99 -7.87 -8.23
C ALA A 11 -16.46 -8.68 -7.03
N GLY A 12 -16.57 -8.15 -5.81
CA GLY A 12 -16.20 -8.86 -4.58
C GLY A 12 -17.01 -10.14 -4.36
N VAL A 13 -18.33 -10.07 -4.57
CA VAL A 13 -19.22 -11.24 -4.49
C VAL A 13 -18.92 -12.27 -5.57
N ALA A 14 -18.64 -11.85 -6.80
CA ALA A 14 -18.26 -12.75 -7.89
C ALA A 14 -16.90 -13.41 -7.64
N ALA A 15 -15.94 -12.67 -7.12
CA ALA A 15 -14.62 -13.19 -6.74
C ALA A 15 -14.73 -14.15 -5.55
N SER A 16 -15.61 -13.90 -4.56
CA SER A 16 -15.82 -14.79 -3.41
C SER A 16 -16.35 -16.18 -3.81
N ALA A 17 -17.01 -16.30 -4.96
CA ALA A 17 -17.43 -17.58 -5.52
C ALA A 17 -16.24 -18.41 -6.08
N ALA A 18 -15.15 -17.75 -6.48
CA ALA A 18 -13.93 -18.39 -7.00
C ALA A 18 -12.88 -18.61 -5.89
N PHE A 19 -12.91 -17.78 -4.84
CA PHE A 19 -11.97 -17.82 -3.72
C PHE A 19 -12.74 -18.06 -2.42
N ALA A 20 -12.17 -18.83 -1.50
CA ALA A 20 -12.81 -19.14 -0.23
C ALA A 20 -13.11 -17.88 0.61
N ASN A 21 -12.36 -16.79 0.38
CA ASN A 21 -12.46 -15.56 1.15
C ASN A 21 -11.84 -14.39 0.39
N VAL A 22 -12.57 -13.29 0.24
CA VAL A 22 -12.10 -12.05 -0.38
C VAL A 22 -12.24 -10.91 0.60
N GLU A 23 -11.16 -10.19 0.83
CA GLU A 23 -11.14 -8.95 1.60
C GLU A 23 -10.98 -7.74 0.69
N MET A 24 -11.52 -6.63 1.11
CA MET A 24 -11.31 -5.32 0.53
C MET A 24 -11.15 -4.32 1.65
N THR A 25 -10.08 -3.51 1.60
CA THR A 25 -9.91 -2.38 2.51
C THR A 25 -9.83 -1.08 1.73
N LEU A 26 -10.36 -0.03 2.33
CA LEU A 26 -10.28 1.33 1.83
C LEU A 26 -9.57 2.15 2.91
N ASN A 27 -8.34 2.53 2.63
CA ASN A 27 -7.45 3.14 3.60
C ASN A 27 -7.18 4.61 3.26
N LEU A 28 -7.14 5.44 4.30
CA LEU A 28 -6.50 6.74 4.30
C LEU A 28 -5.15 6.58 4.98
N TYR A 29 -4.12 7.21 4.45
CA TYR A 29 -2.80 7.10 5.04
C TYR A 29 -2.01 8.40 4.99
N GLY A 30 -1.01 8.48 5.88
CA GLY A 30 0.05 9.45 5.83
C GLY A 30 1.39 8.76 5.58
N THR A 31 2.27 9.44 4.88
CA THR A 31 3.65 8.99 4.65
C THR A 31 4.61 9.88 5.44
N PRO A 32 4.88 9.55 6.70
CA PRO A 32 5.69 10.39 7.57
C PRO A 32 7.14 10.50 7.12
N PHE A 33 7.60 9.54 6.32
CA PHE A 33 8.94 9.55 5.76
C PHE A 33 8.94 8.88 4.39
N THR A 34 9.46 9.61 3.39
CA THR A 34 9.71 9.10 2.03
C THR A 34 11.01 9.70 1.54
N SER A 35 11.90 8.88 0.97
CA SER A 35 13.11 9.35 0.32
C SER A 35 13.44 8.50 -0.90
N PHE A 36 14.04 9.14 -1.91
CA PHE A 36 14.60 8.52 -3.10
C PHE A 36 16.00 9.06 -3.31
N VAL A 37 17.00 8.20 -3.29
CA VAL A 37 18.41 8.55 -3.52
C VAL A 37 18.80 8.07 -4.91
N MET A 38 19.32 8.98 -5.72
CA MET A 38 19.78 8.72 -7.07
C MET A 38 21.27 8.34 -7.09
N ASP A 39 21.68 7.51 -8.06
CA ASP A 39 23.08 7.08 -8.21
C ASP A 39 23.83 8.09 -9.05
N GLU A 40 24.46 9.06 -8.37
CA GLU A 40 25.27 10.11 -8.95
C GLU A 40 26.39 10.54 -8.01
N GLU A 41 27.37 11.31 -8.51
CA GLU A 41 28.57 11.75 -7.78
C GLU A 41 28.28 12.45 -6.44
N PHE A 42 27.09 13.06 -6.32
CA PHE A 42 26.65 13.79 -5.12
C PHE A 42 25.51 13.14 -4.36
N ASP A 43 25.15 11.88 -4.68
CA ASP A 43 24.01 11.15 -4.09
C ASP A 43 22.76 12.06 -3.92
N PRO A 44 22.21 12.63 -5.02
CA PRO A 44 21.05 13.51 -4.89
C PRO A 44 19.86 12.74 -4.30
N GLU A 45 19.22 13.34 -3.33
CA GLU A 45 18.08 12.74 -2.63
C GLU A 45 16.86 13.65 -2.69
N ILE A 46 15.70 13.06 -2.99
CA ILE A 46 14.41 13.72 -2.99
C ILE A 46 13.61 13.20 -1.81
N ARG A 47 13.10 14.11 -0.97
CA ARG A 47 12.27 13.80 0.19
C ARG A 47 10.90 14.50 0.08
N PRO A 48 9.88 13.83 -0.46
CA PRO A 48 8.50 14.32 -0.42
C PRO A 48 8.04 14.60 1.01
N GLN A 49 7.39 15.74 1.23
CA GLN A 49 6.99 16.23 2.55
C GLN A 49 5.47 16.26 2.69
N GLY A 50 4.99 15.85 3.88
CA GLY A 50 3.57 16.00 4.23
C GLY A 50 2.62 15.21 3.34
N ALA A 51 3.05 14.06 2.86
CA ALA A 51 2.24 13.24 1.97
C ALA A 51 1.07 12.59 2.71
N PHE A 52 -0.08 12.59 2.05
CA PHE A 52 -1.27 11.85 2.43
C PHE A 52 -1.86 11.15 1.21
N GLY A 53 -2.59 10.09 1.41
CA GLY A 53 -3.11 9.33 0.28
C GLY A 53 -4.25 8.41 0.60
N PHE A 54 -4.65 7.71 -0.46
CA PHE A 54 -5.71 6.70 -0.44
C PHE A 54 -5.17 5.39 -0.97
N GLU A 55 -5.57 4.29 -0.37
CA GLU A 55 -5.24 2.95 -0.83
C GLU A 55 -6.46 2.06 -0.83
N ASP A 56 -6.61 1.31 -1.91
CA ASP A 56 -7.49 0.16 -1.99
C ASP A 56 -6.63 -1.10 -1.95
N GLN A 57 -6.92 -2.01 -1.02
CA GLN A 57 -6.27 -3.31 -0.95
C GLN A 57 -7.30 -4.43 -1.09
N PHE A 58 -6.99 -5.39 -1.93
CA PHE A 58 -7.75 -6.62 -2.13
C PHE A 58 -6.94 -7.81 -1.62
N GLY A 59 -7.53 -8.59 -0.71
CA GLY A 59 -6.98 -9.84 -0.22
C GLY A 59 -7.77 -11.04 -0.76
N PHE A 60 -7.07 -11.99 -1.34
CA PHE A 60 -7.65 -13.23 -1.88
C PHE A 60 -7.07 -14.41 -1.09
N PHE A 61 -7.87 -15.02 -0.20
CA PHE A 61 -7.41 -16.11 0.66
C PHE A 61 -7.94 -17.45 0.16
N PHE A 62 -7.03 -18.39 -0.10
CA PHE A 62 -7.32 -19.65 -0.77
C PHE A 62 -7.53 -20.82 0.21
N GLY A 63 -7.10 -20.68 1.45
CA GLY A 63 -7.22 -21.71 2.44
C GLY A 63 -6.51 -21.42 3.75
N SER A 64 -6.76 -22.30 4.71
CA SER A 64 -6.23 -22.22 6.07
C SER A 64 -5.37 -23.44 6.34
N PRO A 65 -4.02 -23.31 6.31
CA PRO A 65 -3.12 -24.42 6.67
C PRO A 65 -3.19 -24.76 8.16
N ALA A 66 -3.63 -23.82 8.98
CA ALA A 66 -3.90 -23.98 10.39
C ALA A 66 -5.18 -23.22 10.77
N LYS A 67 -5.83 -23.64 11.87
CA LYS A 67 -7.12 -23.08 12.30
C LYS A 67 -7.13 -21.54 12.46
N PHE A 68 -5.98 -20.93 12.69
CA PHE A 68 -5.84 -19.50 12.95
C PHE A 68 -5.10 -18.74 11.84
N VAL A 69 -4.72 -19.39 10.73
CA VAL A 69 -3.96 -18.76 9.65
C VAL A 69 -4.63 -18.99 8.30
N ASP A 70 -4.92 -17.94 7.58
CA ASP A 70 -5.31 -18.00 6.18
C ASP A 70 -4.14 -17.58 5.30
N ILE A 71 -3.91 -18.26 4.19
CA ILE A 71 -2.88 -17.94 3.20
C ILE A 71 -3.55 -17.46 1.92
N GLY A 72 -2.96 -16.46 1.30
CA GLY A 72 -3.50 -15.87 0.09
C GLY A 72 -2.53 -14.94 -0.60
N MET A 73 -3.11 -13.99 -1.31
CA MET A 73 -2.41 -12.90 -1.99
C MET A 73 -3.11 -11.58 -1.71
N THR A 74 -2.35 -10.50 -1.72
CA THR A 74 -2.88 -9.13 -1.72
C THR A 74 -2.51 -8.41 -3.00
N LEU A 75 -3.43 -7.55 -3.44
CA LEU A 75 -3.23 -6.56 -4.48
C LEU A 75 -3.58 -5.20 -3.88
N SER A 76 -2.63 -4.29 -3.84
CA SER A 76 -2.83 -2.93 -3.34
C SER A 76 -2.60 -1.92 -4.44
N TYR A 77 -3.44 -0.90 -4.49
CA TYR A 77 -3.28 0.26 -5.35
C TYR A 77 -3.45 1.51 -4.51
N GLY A 78 -2.55 2.48 -4.65
CA GLY A 78 -2.63 3.72 -3.89
C GLY A 78 -2.19 4.94 -4.66
N LEU A 79 -2.58 6.08 -4.11
CA LEU A 79 -2.31 7.40 -4.65
C LEU A 79 -1.95 8.34 -3.50
N ASP A 80 -0.73 8.87 -3.53
CA ASP A 80 -0.21 9.87 -2.61
C ASP A 80 -0.26 11.25 -3.22
N PHE A 81 -0.51 12.24 -2.38
CA PHE A 81 -0.35 13.65 -2.69
C PHE A 81 0.59 14.27 -1.67
N PHE A 82 1.54 15.04 -2.12
CA PHE A 82 2.42 15.80 -1.24
C PHE A 82 2.53 17.25 -1.71
N ARG A 83 2.73 18.11 -0.73
CA ARG A 83 2.71 19.55 -0.94
C ARG A 83 4.05 20.07 -1.42
N ASP A 84 5.12 19.39 -1.02
CA ASP A 84 6.47 19.89 -1.21
C ASP A 84 7.46 18.72 -1.27
N ALA A 85 8.62 18.92 -1.87
CA ALA A 85 9.72 17.98 -1.77
C ALA A 85 11.02 18.73 -1.50
N GLU A 86 11.80 18.22 -0.58
CA GLU A 86 13.12 18.74 -0.26
C GLU A 86 14.17 17.99 -1.06
N PHE A 87 15.13 18.74 -1.61
CA PHE A 87 16.28 18.20 -2.32
C PHE A 87 17.52 18.25 -1.44
N TYR A 88 18.32 17.20 -1.49
CA TYR A 88 19.57 17.07 -0.78
C TYR A 88 20.68 16.67 -1.75
N ALA A 89 21.91 17.14 -1.50
CA ALA A 89 23.11 16.69 -2.16
C ALA A 89 24.19 16.41 -1.10
N ASN A 90 24.84 15.25 -1.12
CA ASN A 90 25.76 14.81 -0.07
C ASN A 90 25.20 14.88 1.37
N GLY A 91 23.87 14.75 1.53
CA GLY A 91 23.20 14.88 2.81
C GLY A 91 22.97 16.30 3.29
N GLU A 92 23.36 17.31 2.53
CA GLU A 92 23.07 18.73 2.80
C GLU A 92 21.85 19.20 2.01
N LYS A 93 20.92 19.88 2.68
CA LYS A 93 19.71 20.42 2.06
C LYS A 93 20.10 21.55 1.08
N MET A 94 19.56 21.49 -0.12
CA MET A 94 19.70 22.53 -1.12
C MET A 94 18.68 23.64 -0.83
N GLU A 95 19.16 24.85 -0.50
CA GLU A 95 18.31 25.92 0.12
C GLU A 95 17.24 26.52 -0.81
N ASP A 96 17.38 26.46 -2.12
CA ASP A 96 16.51 27.17 -3.08
C ASP A 96 15.61 26.28 -3.93
N ASN A 97 15.61 24.97 -3.71
CA ASN A 97 14.82 24.03 -4.51
C ASN A 97 13.67 23.47 -3.69
N SER A 98 12.50 24.06 -3.80
CA SER A 98 11.24 23.49 -3.36
C SER A 98 10.41 23.08 -4.57
N THR A 99 9.69 21.99 -4.48
CA THR A 99 8.66 21.63 -5.48
C THR A 99 7.31 22.00 -4.91
N GLY A 100 6.41 22.48 -5.77
CA GLY A 100 5.07 22.85 -5.35
C GLY A 100 4.23 21.62 -4.99
N PHE A 101 3.71 20.94 -6.00
CA PHE A 101 2.78 19.83 -5.81
C PHE A 101 3.34 18.55 -6.44
N GLY A 102 3.18 17.45 -5.74
CA GLY A 102 3.56 16.16 -6.26
C GLY A 102 2.52 15.07 -6.02
N MET A 103 2.62 14.05 -6.82
CA MET A 103 1.76 12.88 -6.80
C MET A 103 2.60 11.62 -6.95
N ASN A 104 2.23 10.59 -6.20
CA ASN A 104 2.81 9.27 -6.34
C ASN A 104 1.70 8.23 -6.46
N THR A 105 1.82 7.31 -7.39
CA THR A 105 0.90 6.18 -7.53
C THR A 105 1.66 4.88 -7.54
N TYR A 106 1.08 3.84 -6.96
CA TYR A 106 1.72 2.54 -6.86
C TYR A 106 0.73 1.40 -7.02
N LEU A 107 1.26 0.27 -7.46
CA LEU A 107 0.56 -1.01 -7.53
C LEU A 107 1.46 -2.09 -6.93
N THR A 108 0.97 -2.82 -5.93
CA THR A 108 1.72 -3.88 -5.24
C THR A 108 0.95 -5.19 -5.30
N LEU A 109 1.65 -6.27 -5.54
CA LEU A 109 1.12 -7.63 -5.51
C LEU A 109 2.06 -8.53 -4.70
N GLY A 110 1.50 -9.34 -3.80
CA GLY A 110 2.32 -10.27 -3.03
C GLY A 110 1.54 -11.36 -2.31
N PRO A 111 2.25 -12.39 -1.80
CA PRO A 111 1.66 -13.37 -0.92
C PRO A 111 1.23 -12.71 0.39
N ALA A 112 0.24 -13.29 1.04
CA ALA A 112 -0.29 -12.80 2.29
C ALA A 112 -0.58 -13.94 3.28
N ALA A 113 -0.33 -13.67 4.56
CA ALA A 113 -0.76 -14.50 5.66
C ALA A 113 -1.62 -13.65 6.60
N ARG A 114 -2.82 -14.12 6.89
CA ARG A 114 -3.74 -13.50 7.84
C ARG A 114 -3.89 -14.39 9.06
N PHE A 115 -3.53 -13.85 10.21
CA PHE A 115 -3.64 -14.53 11.52
C PHE A 115 -4.93 -14.08 12.20
N ASN A 116 -5.87 -15.02 12.40
CA ASN A 116 -7.14 -14.73 13.05
C ASN A 116 -7.02 -15.00 14.56
N ILE A 117 -7.34 -13.98 15.36
CA ILE A 117 -7.26 -14.03 16.83
C ILE A 117 -8.69 -13.90 17.37
N GLY A 118 -9.30 -15.03 17.64
CA GLY A 118 -10.74 -15.10 17.96
C GLY A 118 -11.60 -14.65 16.75
N ASP A 119 -12.82 -14.22 17.03
CA ASP A 119 -13.81 -13.90 16.01
C ASP A 119 -13.70 -12.45 15.50
N MET A 120 -13.07 -11.57 16.30
CA MET A 120 -13.11 -10.12 16.07
C MET A 120 -11.79 -9.53 15.58
N HIS A 121 -10.70 -10.25 15.63
CA HIS A 121 -9.38 -9.69 15.37
C HIS A 121 -8.64 -10.48 14.30
N SER A 122 -7.92 -9.78 13.43
CA SER A 122 -6.96 -10.41 12.53
C SER A 122 -5.74 -9.54 12.32
N PHE A 123 -4.60 -10.18 12.11
CA PHE A 123 -3.33 -9.55 11.77
C PHE A 123 -2.90 -10.04 10.39
N LEU A 124 -2.59 -9.11 9.50
CA LEU A 124 -2.10 -9.37 8.15
C LEU A 124 -0.61 -9.13 8.07
N VAL A 125 0.08 -10.03 7.37
CA VAL A 125 1.47 -9.84 6.93
C VAL A 125 1.50 -10.12 5.44
N SER A 126 1.89 -9.13 4.65
CA SER A 126 1.94 -9.24 3.20
C SER A 126 3.23 -8.64 2.64
N PRO A 127 4.27 -9.45 2.42
CA PRO A 127 5.39 -9.05 1.57
C PRO A 127 4.95 -9.03 0.12
N GLY A 128 5.46 -8.07 -0.68
CA GLY A 128 5.06 -7.95 -2.07
C GLY A 128 6.12 -7.28 -2.93
N LEU A 129 5.87 -7.32 -4.24
CA LEU A 129 6.60 -6.54 -5.23
C LEU A 129 5.64 -5.55 -5.85
N GLY A 130 6.10 -4.36 -6.10
CA GLY A 130 5.29 -3.29 -6.66
C GLY A 130 6.02 -2.46 -7.69
N VAL A 131 5.24 -1.66 -8.35
CA VAL A 131 5.71 -0.57 -9.21
C VAL A 131 5.19 0.74 -8.65
N ASN A 132 5.99 1.77 -8.75
CA ASN A 132 5.71 3.07 -8.20
C ASN A 132 6.07 4.14 -9.23
N LEU A 133 5.19 5.11 -9.42
CA LEU A 133 5.35 6.25 -10.31
C LEU A 133 5.23 7.53 -9.51
N LEU A 134 6.32 8.28 -9.45
CA LEU A 134 6.42 9.60 -8.82
C LEU A 134 6.34 10.69 -9.89
N ALA A 135 5.58 11.72 -9.65
CA ALA A 135 5.57 12.93 -10.44
C ALA A 135 5.62 14.16 -9.53
N LEU A 136 6.58 15.02 -9.78
CA LEU A 136 6.75 16.32 -9.13
C LEU A 136 6.72 17.39 -10.20
N SER A 137 6.06 18.50 -9.94
CA SER A 137 6.02 19.62 -10.86
C SER A 137 6.00 20.94 -10.09
N ASP A 138 6.98 21.78 -10.36
CA ASP A 138 7.07 23.19 -10.02
C ASP A 138 8.29 23.81 -10.75
N ASP A 139 9.28 24.32 -10.01
CA ASP A 139 10.52 24.85 -10.58
C ASP A 139 11.41 23.73 -11.17
N ILE A 140 11.30 22.50 -10.65
CA ILE A 140 11.97 21.30 -11.16
C ILE A 140 10.91 20.21 -11.38
N ASP A 141 10.79 19.75 -12.61
CA ASP A 141 9.95 18.61 -12.97
C ASP A 141 10.69 17.29 -12.73
N VAL A 142 10.09 16.37 -11.98
CA VAL A 142 10.64 15.03 -11.78
C VAL A 142 9.59 13.98 -12.10
N ILE A 143 9.96 13.03 -12.95
CA ILE A 143 9.15 11.82 -13.18
C ILE A 143 10.01 10.61 -12.82
N GLY A 144 9.63 9.92 -11.75
CA GLY A 144 10.33 8.75 -11.25
C GLY A 144 9.52 7.48 -11.41
N PHE A 145 10.18 6.40 -11.78
CA PHE A 145 9.61 5.05 -11.81
C PHE A 145 10.49 4.11 -11.00
N THR A 146 9.89 3.35 -10.08
CA THR A 146 10.62 2.33 -9.31
C THR A 146 9.89 1.00 -9.27
N CYS A 147 10.67 -0.08 -9.18
CA CYS A 147 10.21 -1.40 -8.77
C CYS A 147 10.58 -1.59 -7.30
N ASP A 148 9.60 -1.84 -6.45
CA ASP A 148 9.76 -1.82 -5.01
C ASP A 148 9.51 -3.20 -4.39
N PHE A 149 10.26 -3.50 -3.32
CA PHE A 149 9.84 -4.49 -2.34
C PHE A 149 8.95 -3.78 -1.30
N ASN A 150 7.82 -4.38 -0.98
CA ASN A 150 6.86 -3.87 0.00
C ASN A 150 6.67 -4.88 1.12
N LEU A 151 6.45 -4.39 2.33
CA LEU A 151 6.03 -5.17 3.49
C LEU A 151 4.86 -4.46 4.16
N ASP A 152 3.68 -5.03 4.03
CA ASP A 152 2.46 -4.53 4.68
C ASP A 152 2.15 -5.34 5.95
N LEU A 153 1.90 -4.62 7.04
CA LEU A 153 1.53 -5.13 8.35
C LEU A 153 0.20 -4.48 8.78
N GLY A 154 -0.90 -5.22 8.65
CA GLY A 154 -2.25 -4.76 8.96
C GLY A 154 -2.83 -5.40 10.21
N TYR A 155 -3.61 -4.64 10.97
CA TYR A 155 -4.41 -5.12 12.07
C TYR A 155 -5.87 -4.72 11.88
N ARG A 156 -6.77 -5.72 11.89
CA ARG A 156 -8.20 -5.54 11.63
C ARG A 156 -9.04 -5.90 12.84
N ILE A 157 -10.01 -5.04 13.11
CA ILE A 157 -11.04 -5.24 14.13
C ILE A 157 -12.38 -5.39 13.43
N TRP A 158 -13.00 -6.56 13.51
CA TRP A 158 -14.27 -6.88 12.88
C TRP A 158 -15.42 -6.57 13.83
N ILE A 159 -16.32 -5.65 13.45
CA ILE A 159 -17.48 -5.22 14.25
C ILE A 159 -18.70 -6.03 13.87
N VAL A 160 -18.90 -6.25 12.57
CA VAL A 160 -20.00 -7.08 12.06
C VAL A 160 -19.42 -8.40 11.62
N ASN A 161 -19.84 -9.47 12.24
CA ASN A 161 -19.41 -10.83 11.93
C ASN A 161 -20.66 -11.68 11.68
N LYS A 162 -21.07 -11.74 10.42
CA LYS A 162 -22.18 -12.56 9.93
C LYS A 162 -21.67 -13.58 8.93
N THR A 163 -22.37 -14.69 8.80
CA THR A 163 -22.05 -15.70 7.79
C THR A 163 -21.93 -15.05 6.41
N GLY A 164 -20.76 -15.17 5.79
CA GLY A 164 -20.48 -14.67 4.44
C GLY A 164 -20.19 -13.18 4.32
N PHE A 165 -20.30 -12.39 5.41
CA PHE A 165 -19.98 -10.96 5.38
C PHE A 165 -19.44 -10.46 6.70
N HIS A 166 -18.31 -9.75 6.64
CA HIS A 166 -17.71 -9.09 7.80
C HIS A 166 -17.39 -7.63 7.45
N PHE A 167 -17.55 -6.77 8.41
CA PHE A 167 -17.21 -5.35 8.32
C PHE A 167 -16.38 -4.95 9.55
N GLY A 168 -15.37 -4.14 9.35
CA GLY A 168 -14.49 -3.70 10.42
C GLY A 168 -13.62 -2.51 10.07
N PHE A 169 -12.66 -2.27 10.93
CA PHE A 169 -11.64 -1.26 10.74
C PHE A 169 -10.28 -1.92 10.49
N ASP A 170 -9.47 -1.24 9.70
CA ASP A 170 -8.09 -1.60 9.39
C ASP A 170 -7.16 -0.50 9.88
N VAL A 171 -6.03 -0.87 10.46
CA VAL A 171 -4.93 0.02 10.80
C VAL A 171 -3.63 -0.71 10.56
N GLY A 172 -2.65 -0.03 10.00
CA GLY A 172 -1.39 -0.71 9.74
C GLY A 172 -0.25 0.20 9.31
N TYR A 173 0.79 -0.47 8.92
CA TYR A 173 2.04 0.09 8.47
C TYR A 173 2.53 -0.63 7.23
N ASP A 174 2.93 0.12 6.23
CA ASP A 174 3.57 -0.39 5.02
C ASP A 174 4.93 0.25 4.82
N LEU A 175 5.93 -0.58 4.55
CA LEU A 175 7.28 -0.21 4.17
C LEU A 175 7.49 -0.58 2.70
N SER A 176 7.89 0.39 1.88
CA SER A 176 8.31 0.19 0.50
C SER A 176 9.78 0.58 0.35
N VAL A 177 10.56 -0.28 -0.30
CA VAL A 177 11.99 -0.06 -0.57
C VAL A 177 12.25 -0.29 -2.05
N PRO A 178 12.76 0.70 -2.79
CA PRO A 178 13.14 0.54 -4.19
C PRO A 178 14.20 -0.55 -4.36
N LEU A 179 13.97 -1.44 -5.32
CA LEU A 179 14.94 -2.45 -5.77
C LEU A 179 15.66 -2.01 -7.03
N ALA A 180 14.97 -1.26 -7.88
CA ALA A 180 15.48 -0.67 -9.11
C ALA A 180 14.55 0.46 -9.54
N GLY A 181 15.05 1.41 -10.29
CA GLY A 181 14.23 2.48 -10.84
C GLY A 181 15.06 3.55 -11.50
N SER A 182 14.36 4.51 -12.11
CA SER A 182 14.95 5.71 -12.70
C SER A 182 14.10 6.92 -12.39
N ALA A 183 14.71 8.09 -12.42
CA ALA A 183 14.05 9.39 -12.32
C ALA A 183 14.56 10.31 -13.43
N ASP A 184 13.65 10.88 -14.18
CA ASP A 184 13.93 11.94 -15.16
C ASP A 184 13.72 13.29 -14.48
N VAL A 185 14.70 14.18 -14.57
CA VAL A 185 14.70 15.51 -13.99
C VAL A 185 14.74 16.52 -15.12
N ASP A 186 13.77 17.43 -15.19
CA ASP A 186 13.59 18.47 -16.20
C ASP A 186 13.58 17.95 -17.66
N ASN A 187 13.28 16.67 -17.88
CA ASN A 187 13.35 15.94 -19.15
C ASN A 187 14.76 15.95 -19.82
N ASP A 188 15.77 16.42 -19.13
CA ASP A 188 17.14 16.55 -19.67
C ASP A 188 18.09 15.49 -19.08
N TYR A 189 17.83 15.01 -17.87
CA TYR A 189 18.72 14.11 -17.15
C TYR A 189 17.93 12.91 -16.60
N THR A 190 18.43 11.71 -16.89
CA THR A 190 17.90 10.46 -16.33
C THR A 190 18.88 9.89 -15.31
N TYR A 191 18.43 9.64 -14.11
CA TYR A 191 19.20 9.08 -12.99
C TYR A 191 18.65 7.73 -12.57
N ASP A 192 19.52 6.79 -12.25
CA ASP A 192 19.10 5.54 -11.62
C ASP A 192 18.79 5.77 -10.14
N VAL A 193 17.73 5.13 -9.63
CA VAL A 193 17.40 5.16 -8.20
C VAL A 193 18.22 4.09 -7.49
N LYS A 194 19.14 4.53 -6.64
CA LYS A 194 20.08 3.67 -5.89
C LYS A 194 19.47 3.09 -4.63
N SER A 195 18.70 3.89 -3.89
CA SER A 195 18.08 3.51 -2.63
C SER A 195 16.94 4.44 -2.27
N GLY A 196 16.23 4.12 -1.21
CA GLY A 196 15.18 4.95 -0.68
C GLY A 196 14.26 4.15 0.23
N SER A 197 13.26 4.81 0.73
CA SER A 197 12.15 4.14 1.43
C SER A 197 10.91 5.01 1.44
N ARG A 198 9.76 4.38 1.44
CA ARG A 198 8.48 5.01 1.73
C ARG A 198 7.83 4.28 2.89
N ASN A 199 7.50 5.04 3.92
CA ASN A 199 6.86 4.54 5.12
C ASN A 199 5.44 5.08 5.17
N LYS A 200 4.46 4.21 5.28
CA LYS A 200 3.03 4.53 5.32
C LYS A 200 2.43 4.10 6.64
N ILE A 201 1.64 4.96 7.27
CA ILE A 201 0.75 4.61 8.37
C ILE A 201 -0.68 4.83 7.87
N TYR A 202 -1.51 3.80 7.92
CA TYR A 202 -2.85 3.85 7.39
C TYR A 202 -3.92 3.51 8.42
N PHE A 203 -5.12 4.03 8.16
CA PHE A 203 -6.35 3.69 8.84
C PHE A 203 -7.49 3.62 7.82
N GLY A 204 -8.33 2.60 7.93
CA GLY A 204 -9.39 2.41 6.96
C GLY A 204 -10.54 1.56 7.45
N ILE A 205 -11.38 1.22 6.49
CA ILE A 205 -12.51 0.31 6.65
C ILE A 205 -12.22 -0.97 5.88
N ALA A 206 -12.59 -2.10 6.49
CA ALA A 206 -12.37 -3.43 5.93
C ALA A 206 -13.70 -4.14 5.71
N PHE A 207 -13.81 -4.80 4.56
CA PHE A 207 -14.91 -5.67 4.19
C PHE A 207 -14.34 -7.04 3.89
N ASN A 208 -15.03 -8.09 4.33
CA ASN A 208 -14.68 -9.45 3.98
C ASN A 208 -15.92 -10.18 3.47
N PHE A 209 -15.77 -10.82 2.33
CA PHE A 209 -16.79 -11.61 1.65
C PHE A 209 -16.36 -13.06 1.60
N GLY A 210 -17.16 -13.96 2.14
CA GLY A 210 -16.87 -15.39 2.26
C GLY A 210 -16.80 -15.85 3.72
N ASP A 211 -16.69 -17.15 3.92
CA ASP A 211 -16.62 -17.73 5.26
C ASP A 211 -15.23 -17.49 5.85
N LYS A 212 -15.12 -16.44 6.65
CA LYS A 212 -14.25 -16.54 7.81
C LYS A 212 -14.93 -17.55 8.69
N SER A 213 -14.61 -18.81 8.55
CA SER A 213 -15.25 -19.78 9.43
C SER A 213 -14.62 -19.76 10.83
N PRO A 214 -15.09 -18.90 11.77
CA PRO A 214 -14.86 -19.12 13.18
C PRO A 214 -15.59 -20.38 13.66
N ASP A 215 -16.68 -20.75 12.99
CA ASP A 215 -17.50 -21.91 13.35
C ASP A 215 -16.82 -23.27 13.08
N LYS A 216 -15.84 -23.33 12.18
CA LYS A 216 -14.95 -24.49 12.11
C LYS A 216 -14.10 -24.70 13.37
N PHE A 217 -13.98 -23.67 14.21
CA PHE A 217 -13.26 -23.74 15.49
C PHE A 217 -14.13 -24.19 16.67
N ARG A 218 -15.47 -24.22 16.51
CA ARG A 218 -16.41 -24.62 17.57
C ARG A 218 -16.91 -26.06 17.44
N ALA A 219 -16.55 -26.74 16.36
CA ALA A 219 -17.10 -28.07 16.06
C ALA A 219 -16.17 -29.23 16.43
N GLU A 220 -15.35 -29.08 17.48
CA GLU A 220 -14.66 -30.23 18.15
C GLU A 220 -14.51 -29.97 19.65
#